data_f34ee8da1604ab2d6168804f3609cc60
#
_entry.id   f34ee8da1604ab2d6168804f3609cc60
#
_cell.length_a   1.000
_cell.length_b   1.000
_cell.length_c   1.000
_cell.angle_alpha   90.00
_cell.angle_beta   90.00
_cell.angle_gamma   90.00
#
_symmetry.space_group_name_H-M   'P 1'
#
loop_
_entity.id
_entity.type
_entity.pdbx_description
1 polymer ?
#
loop_
_entity_poly.entity_id
_entity_poly.type
_entity_poly.pdbx_seq_one_letter_code
_entity_poly.pdbx_strand_id
1 'polypeptide(L)'
;MELVEEKSKSIIKGREEGVYDVAFEGIIKNVGRRYREASQNMKAEYETFMTITPCDECHGQRLKQESLAVTVADKNIAEMCDMSVREMVSFLETMELSERQKLIGEQVLKEIKARIGFLNDVGLDYLTLSRATGTLSGGEAQRIRLATQIGSGLVGVAYILDEPSIGLHQRDNDKLIRTLKNLRDLGNTLIVVEHDEDTMLAADYIVDIGPKAGEYGGEVVATGTAKQIMKN
;
A
#
# COMPACT_ATOMS: atom_id res chain seq x y z
N MET A 1 18.50 -14.69 -29.38
CA MET A 1 19.95 -14.70 -29.10
C MET A 1 20.31 -16.14 -28.76
N GLU A 2 20.81 -16.88 -29.74
CA GLU A 2 21.22 -18.29 -29.58
C GLU A 2 22.43 -18.32 -28.64
N LEU A 3 22.25 -18.93 -27.48
CA LEU A 3 23.34 -19.21 -26.56
C LEU A 3 24.12 -20.40 -27.09
N VAL A 4 25.36 -20.13 -27.50
CA VAL A 4 26.35 -21.14 -27.93
C VAL A 4 26.53 -22.13 -26.76
N GLU A 5 26.23 -23.40 -26.98
CA GLU A 5 26.59 -24.50 -26.07
C GLU A 5 28.11 -24.68 -26.09
N GLU A 6 28.83 -23.99 -25.23
CA GLU A 6 30.23 -24.31 -24.96
C GLU A 6 30.30 -25.48 -23.98
N LYS A 7 30.85 -26.60 -24.44
CA LYS A 7 31.21 -27.74 -23.59
C LYS A 7 32.40 -27.37 -22.71
N SER A 8 32.20 -27.22 -21.42
CA SER A 8 33.29 -27.04 -20.46
C SER A 8 33.81 -28.40 -19.96
N LYS A 9 35.10 -28.58 -19.93
CA LYS A 9 35.75 -29.74 -19.30
C LYS A 9 35.98 -29.43 -17.83
N SER A 10 35.36 -30.17 -16.93
CA SER A 10 35.64 -30.09 -15.51
C SER A 10 36.51 -31.25 -15.07
N ILE A 11 37.61 -30.96 -14.35
CA ILE A 11 38.49 -31.94 -13.73
C ILE A 11 38.02 -32.13 -12.28
N ILE A 12 37.47 -33.30 -11.96
CA ILE A 12 37.13 -33.65 -10.60
C ILE A 12 38.33 -34.40 -9.99
N LYS A 13 39.03 -33.78 -9.04
CA LYS A 13 40.09 -34.44 -8.26
C LYS A 13 39.43 -35.32 -7.18
N GLY A 14 39.36 -36.59 -7.44
CA GLY A 14 38.92 -37.62 -6.51
C GLY A 14 39.83 -38.86 -6.65
N ARG A 15 39.56 -39.95 -5.93
CA ARG A 15 40.36 -41.21 -5.95
C ARG A 15 40.53 -41.88 -7.34
N GLU A 16 39.75 -41.42 -8.33
CA GLU A 16 39.97 -41.76 -9.75
C GLU A 16 39.91 -40.44 -10.54
N GLU A 17 41.02 -40.06 -11.18
CA GLU A 17 41.08 -38.91 -12.06
C GLU A 17 40.38 -39.29 -13.39
N GLY A 18 39.22 -38.70 -13.64
CA GLY A 18 38.46 -38.80 -14.90
C GLY A 18 38.22 -37.42 -15.50
N VAL A 19 38.33 -37.31 -16.82
CA VAL A 19 37.87 -36.12 -17.56
C VAL A 19 36.46 -36.41 -18.05
N TYR A 20 35.51 -35.66 -17.57
CA TYR A 20 34.11 -35.77 -17.97
C TYR A 20 33.72 -34.56 -18.81
N ASP A 21 33.14 -34.82 -19.98
CA ASP A 21 32.50 -33.79 -20.79
C ASP A 21 31.14 -33.44 -20.16
N VAL A 22 31.08 -32.32 -19.45
CA VAL A 22 29.83 -31.81 -18.86
C VAL A 22 29.36 -30.62 -19.67
N ALA A 23 28.12 -30.67 -20.14
CA ALA A 23 27.54 -29.55 -20.84
C ALA A 23 27.49 -28.32 -19.90
N PHE A 24 27.91 -27.16 -20.40
CA PHE A 24 27.82 -25.92 -19.63
C PHE A 24 26.35 -25.60 -19.33
N GLU A 25 26.01 -25.48 -18.06
CA GLU A 25 24.64 -25.27 -17.57
C GLU A 25 24.04 -23.92 -18.05
N GLY A 26 24.89 -22.98 -18.44
CA GLY A 26 24.51 -21.61 -18.75
C GLY A 26 24.48 -20.73 -17.50
N ILE A 27 24.82 -19.44 -17.68
CA ILE A 27 24.94 -18.48 -16.56
C ILE A 27 23.60 -18.31 -15.81
N ILE A 28 22.50 -18.14 -16.55
CA ILE A 28 21.16 -17.89 -15.96
C ILE A 28 20.71 -19.10 -15.12
N LYS A 29 20.88 -20.33 -15.64
CA LYS A 29 20.49 -21.55 -14.90
C LYS A 29 21.36 -21.73 -13.66
N ASN A 30 22.68 -21.51 -13.79
CA ASN A 30 23.64 -21.64 -12.68
C ASN A 30 23.34 -20.64 -11.56
N VAL A 31 23.17 -19.35 -11.89
CA VAL A 31 22.82 -18.31 -10.92
C VAL A 31 21.44 -18.58 -10.29
N GLY A 32 20.45 -18.99 -11.08
CA GLY A 32 19.12 -19.33 -10.57
C GLY A 32 19.13 -20.53 -9.62
N ARG A 33 19.97 -21.56 -9.87
CA ARG A 33 20.15 -22.67 -8.94
C ARG A 33 20.81 -22.21 -7.66
N ARG A 34 21.93 -21.48 -7.75
CA ARG A 34 22.64 -20.93 -6.58
C ARG A 34 21.75 -20.05 -5.73
N TYR A 35 20.92 -19.18 -6.34
CA TYR A 35 19.97 -18.35 -5.62
C TYR A 35 18.94 -19.18 -4.85
N ARG A 36 18.40 -20.26 -5.44
CA ARG A 36 17.45 -21.14 -4.75
C ARG A 36 18.06 -21.84 -3.54
N GLU A 37 19.32 -22.28 -3.67
CA GLU A 37 20.05 -23.04 -2.64
C GLU A 37 20.74 -22.13 -1.60
N ALA A 38 20.79 -20.81 -1.82
CA ALA A 38 21.47 -19.84 -0.98
C ALA A 38 20.78 -19.62 0.36
N SER A 39 21.57 -19.30 1.40
CA SER A 39 21.07 -18.78 2.66
C SER A 39 20.44 -17.39 2.48
N GLN A 40 19.64 -16.94 3.47
CA GLN A 40 18.94 -15.65 3.42
C GLN A 40 19.89 -14.47 3.13
N ASN A 41 21.06 -14.45 3.76
CA ASN A 41 22.05 -13.37 3.56
C ASN A 41 22.63 -13.39 2.14
N MET A 42 22.93 -14.58 1.60
CA MET A 42 23.41 -14.72 0.23
C MET A 42 22.35 -14.39 -0.81
N LYS A 43 21.06 -14.65 -0.52
CA LYS A 43 19.95 -14.24 -1.38
C LYS A 43 19.88 -12.72 -1.51
N ALA A 44 20.00 -12.00 -0.40
CA ALA A 44 20.00 -10.54 -0.41
C ALA A 44 21.14 -9.97 -1.28
N GLU A 45 22.31 -10.61 -1.29
CA GLU A 45 23.44 -10.23 -2.18
C GLU A 45 23.08 -10.46 -3.66
N TYR A 46 22.50 -11.61 -4.00
CA TYR A 46 22.06 -11.86 -5.38
C TYR A 46 20.98 -10.89 -5.84
N GLU A 47 20.07 -10.50 -4.94
CA GLU A 47 18.96 -9.57 -5.21
C GLU A 47 19.46 -8.18 -5.61
N THR A 48 20.65 -7.77 -5.17
CA THR A 48 21.25 -6.49 -5.60
C THR A 48 21.55 -6.44 -7.10
N PHE A 49 21.73 -7.61 -7.73
CA PHE A 49 21.99 -7.73 -9.16
C PHE A 49 20.71 -8.06 -9.97
N MET A 50 19.56 -8.19 -9.31
CA MET A 50 18.30 -8.52 -9.96
C MET A 50 17.51 -7.24 -10.25
N THR A 51 16.90 -7.20 -11.43
CA THR A 51 15.97 -6.14 -11.81
C THR A 51 14.57 -6.72 -11.93
N ILE A 52 13.59 -6.02 -11.35
CA ILE A 52 12.18 -6.40 -11.50
C ILE A 52 11.72 -5.96 -12.88
N THR A 53 11.39 -6.91 -13.73
CA THR A 53 10.85 -6.65 -15.07
C THR A 53 9.40 -7.13 -15.14
N PRO A 54 8.54 -6.44 -15.92
CA PRO A 54 7.21 -6.95 -16.21
C PRO A 54 7.29 -8.33 -16.88
N CYS A 55 6.32 -9.19 -16.63
CA CYS A 55 6.20 -10.47 -17.31
C CYS A 55 5.94 -10.27 -18.80
N ASP A 56 6.65 -10.98 -19.67
CA ASP A 56 6.54 -10.84 -21.13
C ASP A 56 5.15 -11.27 -21.66
N GLU A 57 4.45 -12.16 -20.97
CA GLU A 57 3.11 -12.62 -21.39
C GLU A 57 1.99 -11.69 -20.94
N CYS A 58 2.02 -11.23 -19.67
CA CYS A 58 0.94 -10.41 -19.11
C CYS A 58 1.30 -8.93 -19.01
N HIS A 59 2.50 -8.52 -19.42
CA HIS A 59 2.99 -7.12 -19.40
C HIS A 59 2.77 -6.39 -18.07
N GLY A 60 2.83 -7.14 -16.96
CA GLY A 60 2.60 -6.61 -15.61
C GLY A 60 1.14 -6.66 -15.14
N GLN A 61 0.20 -7.00 -15.98
CA GLN A 61 -1.25 -7.04 -15.63
C GLN A 61 -1.63 -8.21 -14.71
N ARG A 62 -0.78 -9.25 -14.58
CA ARG A 62 -0.95 -10.42 -13.69
C ARG A 62 -2.19 -11.27 -13.97
N LEU A 63 -2.87 -11.04 -15.10
CA LEU A 63 -4.10 -11.71 -15.50
C LEU A 63 -3.94 -12.36 -16.88
N LYS A 64 -4.75 -13.38 -17.15
CA LYS A 64 -4.86 -14.01 -18.45
C LYS A 64 -5.67 -13.13 -19.41
N GLN A 65 -5.43 -13.30 -20.72
CA GLN A 65 -6.12 -12.53 -21.77
C GLN A 65 -7.65 -12.70 -21.71
N GLU A 66 -8.13 -13.90 -21.36
CA GLU A 66 -9.56 -14.18 -21.22
C GLU A 66 -10.19 -13.36 -20.08
N SER A 67 -9.45 -13.13 -18.99
CA SER A 67 -9.92 -12.30 -17.88
C SER A 67 -9.92 -10.81 -18.25
N LEU A 68 -8.96 -10.38 -19.06
CA LEU A 68 -8.88 -9.00 -19.55
C LEU A 68 -9.90 -8.69 -20.65
N ALA A 69 -10.44 -9.72 -21.30
CA ALA A 69 -11.52 -9.55 -22.29
C ALA A 69 -12.88 -9.17 -21.64
N VAL A 70 -13.02 -9.34 -20.32
CA VAL A 70 -14.22 -8.92 -19.59
C VAL A 70 -14.16 -7.43 -19.30
N THR A 71 -15.12 -6.67 -19.81
CA THR A 71 -15.19 -5.21 -19.62
C THR A 71 -16.49 -4.78 -18.95
N VAL A 72 -16.42 -3.69 -18.19
CA VAL A 72 -17.56 -2.96 -17.64
C VAL A 72 -17.42 -1.50 -18.02
N ALA A 73 -18.42 -0.94 -18.69
CA ALA A 73 -18.33 0.42 -19.26
C ALA A 73 -17.03 0.63 -20.07
N ASP A 74 -16.73 -0.33 -20.96
CA ASP A 74 -15.57 -0.38 -21.87
C ASP A 74 -14.19 -0.42 -21.21
N LYS A 75 -14.13 -0.71 -19.90
CA LYS A 75 -12.88 -0.86 -19.14
C LYS A 75 -12.74 -2.25 -18.58
N ASN A 76 -11.55 -2.85 -18.73
CA ASN A 76 -11.19 -4.09 -18.06
C ASN A 76 -10.63 -3.82 -16.66
N ILE A 77 -10.47 -4.87 -15.87
CA ILE A 77 -10.03 -4.74 -14.48
C ILE A 77 -8.60 -4.15 -14.35
N ALA A 78 -7.68 -4.44 -15.27
CA ALA A 78 -6.33 -3.90 -15.24
C ALA A 78 -6.34 -2.39 -15.51
N GLU A 79 -7.07 -1.95 -16.54
CA GLU A 79 -7.26 -0.53 -16.85
C GLU A 79 -7.90 0.23 -15.69
N MET A 80 -8.88 -0.39 -15.00
CA MET A 80 -9.48 0.20 -13.80
C MET A 80 -8.48 0.29 -12.65
N CYS A 81 -7.66 -0.73 -12.41
CA CYS A 81 -6.65 -0.71 -11.36
C CYS A 81 -5.51 0.29 -11.63
N ASP A 82 -5.26 0.63 -12.89
CA ASP A 82 -4.24 1.61 -13.29
C ASP A 82 -4.72 3.06 -13.19
N MET A 83 -6.03 3.29 -13.03
CA MET A 83 -6.56 4.61 -12.74
C MET A 83 -6.10 5.07 -11.35
N SER A 84 -5.85 6.36 -11.20
CA SER A 84 -5.76 6.96 -9.87
C SER A 84 -7.09 6.81 -9.13
N VAL A 85 -7.05 6.81 -7.80
CA VAL A 85 -8.27 6.77 -6.97
C VAL A 85 -9.24 7.89 -7.38
N ARG A 86 -8.74 9.09 -7.69
CA ARG A 86 -9.54 10.22 -8.16
C ARG A 86 -10.25 9.90 -9.48
N GLU A 87 -9.53 9.38 -10.46
CA GLU A 87 -10.10 8.98 -11.75
C GLU A 87 -11.11 7.86 -11.59
N MET A 88 -10.82 6.89 -10.72
CA MET A 88 -11.72 5.78 -10.43
C MET A 88 -13.02 6.27 -9.77
N VAL A 89 -12.97 7.20 -8.82
CA VAL A 89 -14.18 7.81 -8.23
C VAL A 89 -15.03 8.44 -9.34
N SER A 90 -14.43 9.27 -10.19
CA SER A 90 -15.12 9.91 -11.31
C SER A 90 -15.69 8.90 -12.30
N PHE A 91 -14.94 7.86 -12.65
CA PHE A 91 -15.40 6.80 -13.53
C PHE A 91 -16.61 6.04 -12.94
N LEU A 92 -16.54 5.66 -11.67
CA LEU A 92 -17.64 4.96 -11.00
C LEU A 92 -18.91 5.80 -10.85
N GLU A 93 -18.78 7.13 -10.81
CA GLU A 93 -19.92 8.05 -10.77
C GLU A 93 -20.59 8.23 -12.14
N THR A 94 -19.78 8.27 -13.20
CA THR A 94 -20.23 8.64 -14.55
C THR A 94 -20.50 7.44 -15.47
N MET A 95 -20.09 6.22 -15.08
CA MET A 95 -20.25 5.03 -15.92
C MET A 95 -21.72 4.72 -16.19
N GLU A 96 -22.03 4.47 -17.43
CA GLU A 96 -23.35 4.05 -17.89
C GLU A 96 -23.48 2.52 -17.80
N LEU A 97 -24.48 2.04 -17.11
CA LEU A 97 -24.80 0.63 -16.97
C LEU A 97 -26.22 0.35 -17.48
N SER A 98 -26.39 -0.79 -18.14
CA SER A 98 -27.72 -1.28 -18.50
C SER A 98 -28.53 -1.61 -17.24
N GLU A 99 -29.85 -1.62 -17.34
CA GLU A 99 -30.73 -1.93 -16.23
C GLU A 99 -30.43 -3.29 -15.57
N ARG A 100 -30.06 -4.28 -16.38
CA ARG A 100 -29.65 -5.60 -15.88
C ARG A 100 -28.33 -5.52 -15.09
N GLN A 101 -27.35 -4.74 -15.59
CA GLN A 101 -26.06 -4.56 -14.89
C GLN A 101 -26.25 -3.79 -13.59
N LYS A 102 -27.12 -2.78 -13.57
CA LYS A 102 -27.46 -2.04 -12.34
C LYS A 102 -28.04 -2.98 -11.29
N LEU A 103 -29.04 -3.78 -11.67
CA LEU A 103 -29.71 -4.72 -10.74
C LEU A 103 -28.72 -5.74 -10.14
N ILE A 104 -27.78 -6.25 -10.93
CA ILE A 104 -26.79 -7.23 -10.47
C ILE A 104 -25.70 -6.56 -9.65
N GLY A 105 -25.25 -5.36 -10.07
CA GLY A 105 -24.07 -4.70 -9.56
C GLY A 105 -24.31 -3.70 -8.43
N GLU A 106 -25.56 -3.31 -8.14
CA GLU A 106 -25.88 -2.21 -7.23
C GLU A 106 -25.18 -2.32 -5.87
N GLN A 107 -25.32 -3.47 -5.21
CA GLN A 107 -24.74 -3.70 -3.89
C GLN A 107 -23.19 -3.69 -3.94
N VAL A 108 -22.64 -4.34 -4.96
CA VAL A 108 -21.18 -4.40 -5.15
C VAL A 108 -20.60 -3.02 -5.44
N LEU A 109 -21.26 -2.26 -6.30
CA LEU A 109 -20.85 -0.91 -6.65
C LEU A 109 -20.92 0.05 -5.46
N LYS A 110 -21.95 -0.08 -4.63
CA LYS A 110 -22.09 0.67 -3.39
C LYS A 110 -20.88 0.45 -2.48
N GLU A 111 -20.48 -0.81 -2.29
CA GLU A 111 -19.31 -1.17 -1.48
C GLU A 111 -18.00 -0.66 -2.10
N ILE A 112 -17.82 -0.82 -3.42
CA ILE A 112 -16.62 -0.33 -4.10
C ILE A 112 -16.52 1.20 -3.98
N LYS A 113 -17.61 1.93 -4.26
CA LYS A 113 -17.64 3.39 -4.14
C LYS A 113 -17.29 3.86 -2.73
N ALA A 114 -17.85 3.20 -1.71
CA ALA A 114 -17.54 3.52 -0.33
C ALA A 114 -16.03 3.33 -0.03
N ARG A 115 -15.45 2.20 -0.39
CA ARG A 115 -14.04 1.88 -0.11
C ARG A 115 -13.07 2.76 -0.88
N ILE A 116 -13.34 3.03 -2.15
CA ILE A 116 -12.54 3.95 -2.96
C ILE A 116 -12.70 5.39 -2.44
N GLY A 117 -13.90 5.77 -2.01
CA GLY A 117 -14.17 7.06 -1.36
C GLY A 117 -13.30 7.26 -0.11
N PHE A 118 -13.17 6.24 0.74
CA PHE A 118 -12.30 6.34 1.92
C PHE A 118 -10.83 6.59 1.56
N LEU A 119 -10.31 5.98 0.50
CA LEU A 119 -8.95 6.27 0.02
C LEU A 119 -8.81 7.73 -0.43
N ASN A 120 -9.82 8.27 -1.12
CA ASN A 120 -9.85 9.67 -1.51
C ASN A 120 -9.90 10.60 -0.29
N ASP A 121 -10.69 10.23 0.72
CA ASP A 121 -10.91 11.05 1.92
C ASP A 121 -9.69 11.11 2.85
N VAL A 122 -8.83 10.11 2.81
CA VAL A 122 -7.55 10.13 3.54
C VAL A 122 -6.39 10.74 2.72
N GLY A 123 -6.68 11.40 1.59
CA GLY A 123 -5.69 12.09 0.78
C GLY A 123 -4.80 11.15 -0.06
N LEU A 124 -5.30 9.98 -0.45
CA LEU A 124 -4.61 9.02 -1.32
C LEU A 124 -5.18 9.00 -2.74
N ASP A 125 -5.77 10.11 -3.16
CA ASP A 125 -6.47 10.26 -4.45
C ASP A 125 -5.56 10.11 -5.68
N TYR A 126 -4.26 10.26 -5.53
CA TYR A 126 -3.24 10.10 -6.57
C TYR A 126 -2.72 8.67 -6.74
N LEU A 127 -2.98 7.77 -5.79
CA LEU A 127 -2.54 6.38 -5.86
C LEU A 127 -3.35 5.58 -6.87
N THR A 128 -2.72 4.53 -7.42
CA THR A 128 -3.38 3.51 -8.26
C THR A 128 -3.48 2.19 -7.48
N LEU A 129 -4.51 1.38 -7.75
CA LEU A 129 -4.64 0.06 -7.12
C LEU A 129 -3.60 -0.95 -7.63
N SER A 130 -3.02 -0.72 -8.80
CA SER A 130 -1.94 -1.54 -9.38
C SER A 130 -0.59 -1.31 -8.69
N ARG A 131 -0.44 -0.23 -7.91
CA ARG A 131 0.83 0.11 -7.26
C ARG A 131 1.26 -0.96 -6.26
N ALA A 132 2.51 -1.39 -6.36
CA ALA A 132 3.07 -2.38 -5.47
C ALA A 132 3.20 -1.84 -4.03
N THR A 133 2.75 -2.60 -3.04
CA THR A 133 2.76 -2.19 -1.62
C THR A 133 4.15 -1.86 -1.09
N GLY A 134 5.19 -2.54 -1.59
CA GLY A 134 6.58 -2.26 -1.21
C GLY A 134 7.12 -0.90 -1.68
N THR A 135 6.38 -0.18 -2.54
CA THR A 135 6.75 1.17 -3.01
C THR A 135 6.04 2.29 -2.24
N LEU A 136 5.18 1.92 -1.29
CA LEU A 136 4.45 2.88 -0.47
C LEU A 136 5.36 3.49 0.59
N SER A 137 5.23 4.79 0.82
CA SER A 137 5.83 5.44 1.98
C SER A 137 5.13 4.99 3.28
N GLY A 138 5.78 5.19 4.43
CA GLY A 138 5.19 4.88 5.73
C GLY A 138 3.85 5.57 5.95
N GLY A 139 3.74 6.85 5.62
CA GLY A 139 2.49 7.61 5.72
C GLY A 139 1.39 7.12 4.77
N GLU A 140 1.72 6.73 3.53
CA GLU A 140 0.76 6.13 2.59
C GLU A 140 0.21 4.81 3.14
N ALA A 141 1.09 3.93 3.62
CA ALA A 141 0.69 2.65 4.20
C ALA A 141 -0.20 2.82 5.44
N GLN A 142 0.10 3.80 6.30
CA GLN A 142 -0.71 4.13 7.47
C GLN A 142 -2.10 4.64 7.07
N ARG A 143 -2.20 5.54 6.09
CA ARG A 143 -3.49 6.04 5.60
C ARG A 143 -4.33 4.96 4.90
N ILE A 144 -3.71 4.02 4.19
CA ILE A 144 -4.42 2.85 3.66
C ILE A 144 -5.02 2.01 4.79
N ARG A 145 -4.26 1.78 5.88
CA ARG A 145 -4.78 1.08 7.06
C ARG A 145 -5.96 1.83 7.68
N LEU A 146 -5.83 3.15 7.83
CA LEU A 146 -6.91 4.00 8.34
C LEU A 146 -8.17 3.90 7.46
N ALA A 147 -8.04 4.03 6.14
CA ALA A 147 -9.15 3.88 5.20
C ALA A 147 -9.83 2.49 5.32
N THR A 148 -9.03 1.43 5.51
CA THR A 148 -9.54 0.07 5.71
C THR A 148 -10.31 -0.05 7.03
N GLN A 149 -9.82 0.57 8.10
CA GLN A 149 -10.47 0.58 9.42
C GLN A 149 -11.81 1.32 9.38
N ILE A 150 -11.85 2.49 8.75
CA ILE A 150 -13.08 3.26 8.53
C ILE A 150 -14.08 2.43 7.70
N GLY A 151 -13.60 1.80 6.64
CA GLY A 151 -14.41 0.94 5.77
C GLY A 151 -14.98 -0.32 6.47
N SER A 152 -14.45 -0.70 7.62
CA SER A 152 -14.99 -1.82 8.40
C SER A 152 -16.31 -1.51 9.08
N GLY A 153 -16.65 -0.22 9.25
CA GLY A 153 -17.89 0.23 9.92
C GLY A 153 -17.98 -0.17 11.40
N LEU A 154 -16.85 -0.49 12.04
CA LEU A 154 -16.83 -0.85 13.45
C LEU A 154 -17.21 0.36 14.32
N VAL A 155 -18.02 0.12 15.33
CA VAL A 155 -18.52 1.09 16.30
C VAL A 155 -18.08 0.67 17.71
N GLY A 156 -17.78 1.65 18.57
CA GLY A 156 -17.35 1.41 19.95
C GLY A 156 -15.91 0.89 20.07
N VAL A 157 -15.07 1.19 19.08
CA VAL A 157 -13.66 0.80 19.03
C VAL A 157 -12.76 1.99 19.39
N ALA A 158 -11.60 1.71 19.99
CA ALA A 158 -10.55 2.69 20.19
C ALA A 158 -9.51 2.60 19.06
N TYR A 159 -9.31 3.72 18.35
CA TYR A 159 -8.28 3.87 17.32
C TYR A 159 -7.13 4.69 17.89
N ILE A 160 -5.91 4.17 17.72
CA ILE A 160 -4.68 4.85 18.11
C ILE A 160 -3.90 5.14 16.83
N LEU A 161 -3.69 6.42 16.56
CA LEU A 161 -3.03 6.92 15.35
C LEU A 161 -1.80 7.71 15.73
N ASP A 162 -0.69 7.42 15.09
CA ASP A 162 0.59 8.09 15.30
C ASP A 162 0.94 8.90 14.04
N GLU A 163 0.96 10.22 14.18
CA GLU A 163 1.23 11.20 13.13
C GLU A 163 0.50 10.93 11.79
N PRO A 164 -0.84 10.76 11.77
CA PRO A 164 -1.57 10.43 10.53
C PRO A 164 -1.52 11.54 9.48
N SER A 165 -1.20 12.79 9.85
CA SER A 165 -1.02 13.93 8.95
C SER A 165 0.35 13.94 8.25
N ILE A 166 1.30 13.09 8.66
CA ILE A 166 2.67 13.13 8.13
C ILE A 166 2.71 13.05 6.60
N GLY A 167 3.40 14.01 5.98
CA GLY A 167 3.55 14.10 4.53
C GLY A 167 2.29 14.51 3.77
N LEU A 168 1.25 14.99 4.45
CA LEU A 168 0.08 15.60 3.81
C LEU A 168 0.34 17.08 3.49
N HIS A 169 -0.22 17.51 2.37
CA HIS A 169 -0.37 18.93 2.09
C HIS A 169 -1.54 19.49 2.93
N GLN A 170 -1.46 20.77 3.34
CA GLN A 170 -2.48 21.43 4.17
C GLN A 170 -3.92 21.18 3.70
N ARG A 171 -4.15 21.22 2.39
CA ARG A 171 -5.46 20.96 1.78
C ARG A 171 -6.01 19.56 2.06
N ASP A 172 -5.13 18.58 2.15
CA ASP A 172 -5.52 17.18 2.37
C ASP A 172 -5.67 16.87 3.86
N ASN A 173 -5.03 17.68 4.73
CA ASN A 173 -5.20 17.62 6.17
C ASN A 173 -6.65 17.90 6.59
N ASP A 174 -7.32 18.85 5.95
CA ASP A 174 -8.75 19.12 6.17
C ASP A 174 -9.64 17.90 5.89
N LYS A 175 -9.30 17.11 4.88
CA LYS A 175 -10.03 15.86 4.56
C LYS A 175 -9.80 14.83 5.65
N LEU A 176 -8.54 14.65 6.08
CA LEU A 176 -8.19 13.75 7.17
C LEU A 176 -8.94 14.09 8.45
N ILE A 177 -8.90 15.37 8.87
CA ILE A 177 -9.59 15.84 10.07
C ILE A 177 -11.10 15.55 10.00
N ARG A 178 -11.74 15.83 8.85
CA ARG A 178 -13.16 15.49 8.64
C ARG A 178 -13.42 14.00 8.79
N THR A 179 -12.56 13.18 8.20
CA THR A 179 -12.65 11.73 8.25
C THR A 179 -12.51 11.20 9.68
N LEU A 180 -11.57 11.73 10.46
CA LEU A 180 -11.38 11.40 11.87
C LEU A 180 -12.61 11.81 12.72
N LYS A 181 -13.16 13.00 12.47
CA LYS A 181 -14.41 13.45 13.15
C LYS A 181 -15.59 12.54 12.83
N ASN A 182 -15.76 12.16 11.56
CA ASN A 182 -16.81 11.22 11.17
C ASN A 182 -16.65 9.87 11.90
N LEU A 183 -15.43 9.37 12.00
CA LEU A 183 -15.14 8.11 12.70
C LEU A 183 -15.48 8.20 14.20
N ARG A 184 -15.18 9.34 14.85
CA ARG A 184 -15.58 9.64 16.23
C ARG A 184 -17.09 9.68 16.36
N ASP A 185 -17.79 10.38 15.46
CA ASP A 185 -19.24 10.58 15.51
C ASP A 185 -20.03 9.29 15.33
N LEU A 186 -19.39 8.24 14.76
CA LEU A 186 -19.92 6.88 14.76
C LEU A 186 -19.87 6.19 16.14
N GLY A 187 -19.39 6.86 17.19
CA GLY A 187 -19.30 6.32 18.55
C GLY A 187 -17.98 5.64 18.88
N ASN A 188 -16.91 5.97 18.14
CA ASN A 188 -15.56 5.49 18.40
C ASN A 188 -14.74 6.45 19.26
N THR A 189 -13.72 5.93 19.91
CA THR A 189 -12.71 6.73 20.61
C THR A 189 -11.46 6.84 19.75
N LEU A 190 -10.96 8.06 19.53
CA LEU A 190 -9.73 8.29 18.77
C LEU A 190 -8.68 8.90 19.69
N ILE A 191 -7.50 8.29 19.71
CA ILE A 191 -6.29 8.81 20.34
C ILE A 191 -5.31 9.09 19.20
N VAL A 192 -4.96 10.36 19.02
CA VAL A 192 -4.12 10.80 17.91
C VAL A 192 -2.88 11.49 18.51
N VAL A 193 -1.71 10.99 18.17
CA VAL A 193 -0.44 11.66 18.45
C VAL A 193 -0.15 12.57 17.26
N GLU A 194 -0.06 13.86 17.48
CA GLU A 194 0.07 14.84 16.38
C GLU A 194 0.89 16.07 16.80
N HIS A 195 1.46 16.72 15.79
CA HIS A 195 2.19 17.99 15.90
C HIS A 195 1.55 19.10 15.04
N ASP A 196 0.55 18.77 14.26
CA ASP A 196 -0.16 19.69 13.38
C ASP A 196 -1.18 20.53 14.19
N GLU A 197 -1.10 21.85 14.04
CA GLU A 197 -1.93 22.78 14.76
C GLU A 197 -3.42 22.60 14.44
N ASP A 198 -3.79 22.41 13.17
CA ASP A 198 -5.18 22.27 12.75
C ASP A 198 -5.82 21.01 13.33
N THR A 199 -5.05 19.92 13.39
CA THR A 199 -5.49 18.66 14.01
C THR A 199 -5.66 18.82 15.52
N MET A 200 -4.72 19.49 16.19
CA MET A 200 -4.83 19.77 17.63
C MET A 200 -6.04 20.67 17.94
N LEU A 201 -6.27 21.72 17.16
CA LEU A 201 -7.42 22.60 17.32
C LEU A 201 -8.76 21.89 17.06
N ALA A 202 -8.75 20.86 16.26
CA ALA A 202 -9.92 20.05 15.91
C ALA A 202 -10.28 18.99 16.96
N ALA A 203 -9.37 18.71 17.91
CA ALA A 203 -9.57 17.72 18.96
C ALA A 203 -10.59 18.16 20.01
N ASP A 204 -11.33 17.22 20.57
CA ASP A 204 -12.25 17.45 21.68
C ASP A 204 -11.49 17.68 23.00
N TYR A 205 -10.35 17.01 23.15
CA TYR A 205 -9.50 17.08 24.34
C TYR A 205 -8.03 16.88 23.94
N ILE A 206 -7.15 17.64 24.54
CA ILE A 206 -5.70 17.60 24.29
C ILE A 206 -5.01 17.22 25.58
N VAL A 207 -4.02 16.35 25.49
CA VAL A 207 -3.07 16.02 26.54
C VAL A 207 -1.69 16.40 26.02
N ASP A 208 -1.12 17.46 26.59
CA ASP A 208 0.23 17.90 26.26
C ASP A 208 1.24 17.16 27.13
N ILE A 209 2.16 16.45 26.45
CA ILE A 209 3.19 15.65 27.08
C ILE A 209 4.52 16.39 26.93
N GLY A 210 5.03 16.82 28.06
CA GLY A 210 6.08 17.78 28.20
C GLY A 210 7.50 17.32 27.96
N PRO A 211 8.45 18.27 28.16
CA PRO A 211 9.77 18.21 27.56
C PRO A 211 10.53 16.97 28.02
N LYS A 212 11.49 16.57 27.25
CA LYS A 212 12.33 15.39 27.35
C LYS A 212 11.64 14.16 26.72
N ALA A 213 12.41 13.12 26.51
CA ALA A 213 12.00 11.88 25.87
C ALA A 213 12.55 10.66 26.63
N GLY A 214 12.01 9.48 26.37
CA GLY A 214 12.46 8.23 26.98
C GLY A 214 12.22 8.19 28.49
N GLU A 215 13.21 7.68 29.22
CA GLU A 215 13.13 7.44 30.67
C GLU A 215 12.91 8.73 31.52
N TYR A 216 13.28 9.90 30.96
CA TYR A 216 13.17 11.21 31.64
C TYR A 216 12.06 12.10 31.06
N GLY A 217 11.21 11.57 30.19
CA GLY A 217 10.10 12.28 29.55
C GLY A 217 8.73 11.74 29.96
N GLY A 218 7.69 12.28 29.34
CA GLY A 218 6.33 11.76 29.52
C GLY A 218 5.53 12.37 30.66
N GLU A 219 5.97 13.48 31.26
CA GLU A 219 5.17 14.23 32.21
C GLU A 219 4.05 14.99 31.47
N VAL A 220 2.82 14.90 32.00
CA VAL A 220 1.68 15.65 31.49
C VAL A 220 1.83 17.12 31.94
N VAL A 221 2.02 18.01 30.98
CA VAL A 221 2.23 19.46 31.24
C VAL A 221 0.90 20.20 31.29
N ALA A 222 0.00 19.90 30.36
CA ALA A 222 -1.30 20.52 30.28
C ALA A 222 -2.35 19.54 29.77
N THR A 223 -3.58 19.72 30.20
CA THR A 223 -4.73 18.96 29.70
C THR A 223 -5.94 19.84 29.57
N GLY A 224 -6.77 19.63 28.56
CA GLY A 224 -8.00 20.39 28.39
C GLY A 224 -8.43 20.47 26.93
N THR A 225 -9.46 21.26 26.69
CA THR A 225 -9.83 21.65 25.33
C THR A 225 -8.79 22.61 24.75
N ALA A 226 -8.71 22.74 23.44
CA ALA A 226 -7.81 23.70 22.78
C ALA A 226 -7.94 25.11 23.36
N LYS A 227 -9.18 25.59 23.61
CA LYS A 227 -9.45 26.91 24.22
C LYS A 227 -8.93 27.05 25.65
N GLN A 228 -8.87 25.99 26.41
CA GLN A 228 -8.34 25.98 27.78
C GLN A 228 -6.82 26.02 27.78
N ILE A 229 -6.18 25.24 26.93
CA ILE A 229 -4.71 25.17 26.80
C ILE A 229 -4.15 26.51 26.29
N MET A 230 -4.81 27.15 25.31
CA MET A 230 -4.38 28.47 24.78
C MET A 230 -4.50 29.61 25.78
N LYS A 231 -5.15 29.43 26.93
CA LYS A 231 -5.27 30.46 27.98
C LYS A 231 -4.26 30.30 29.10
N ASN A 232 -3.55 29.20 29.15
CA ASN A 232 -2.49 28.93 30.10
C ASN A 232 -1.15 29.37 29.51
#